data_5727a9a8dd9e710e2bb40e9867bbe6d1
#
_entry.id   5727a9a8dd9e710e2bb40e9867bbe6d1
#
_cell.length_a   1.000
_cell.length_b   1.000
_cell.length_c   1.000
_cell.angle_alpha   90.00
_cell.angle_beta   90.00
_cell.angle_gamma   90.00
#
_symmetry.space_group_name_H-M   'P 1'
#
loop_
_entity.id
_entity.type
_entity.pdbx_description
1 polymer ?
#
loop_
_entity_poly.entity_id
_entity_poly.type
_entity_poly.pdbx_seq_one_letter_code
_entity_poly.pdbx_strand_id
1 'polypeptide(L)'
;MMGQIKVTKCPIEGLYIIEPAVHGDRRGYFMETYNQRDMEEQGLNMVFVQDNQSMSVKGVLRGLHFQKQYPQGKLVRVIRGRVFDVAVDLRAGSETYGQWYGLELSGENKKQFYISEGFAHGFLVLSDVAEFCYKVTDFYHPGDEGGLAWNDPQINIRWPEVVGSYQGSAGTGGYALADGTPLNLSEKDQKWLGLRETFKF
;
A
#
# COMPACT_ATOMS: atom_id res chain seq x y z
N MET A 1 2.32 30.26 8.58
CA MET A 1 1.21 29.34 8.92
C MET A 1 1.86 28.01 9.26
N MET A 2 1.43 27.32 10.31
CA MET A 2 1.90 25.93 10.51
C MET A 2 1.47 25.11 9.31
N GLY A 3 2.38 24.28 8.77
CA GLY A 3 2.06 23.38 7.64
C GLY A 3 0.86 22.49 7.98
N GLN A 4 -0.01 22.28 6.99
CA GLN A 4 -1.24 21.51 7.15
C GLN A 4 -0.98 19.99 7.19
N ILE A 5 0.29 19.58 7.05
CA ILE A 5 0.71 18.16 7.06
C ILE A 5 1.94 17.98 7.94
N LYS A 6 2.04 16.77 8.52
CA LYS A 6 3.26 16.26 9.14
C LYS A 6 3.77 15.09 8.32
N VAL A 7 5.03 15.15 7.89
CA VAL A 7 5.68 14.08 7.14
C VAL A 7 6.69 13.37 8.04
N THR A 8 6.62 12.04 8.07
CA THR A 8 7.54 11.17 8.80
C THR A 8 8.20 10.22 7.80
N LYS A 9 9.53 10.25 7.71
CA LYS A 9 10.30 9.28 6.90
C LYS A 9 10.23 7.90 7.53
N CYS A 10 9.97 6.89 6.72
CA CYS A 10 10.07 5.50 7.15
C CYS A 10 11.54 5.03 7.14
N PRO A 11 11.86 3.87 7.76
CA PRO A 11 13.21 3.31 7.74
C PRO A 11 13.75 2.96 6.35
N ILE A 12 12.87 2.71 5.39
CA ILE A 12 13.21 2.46 3.99
C ILE A 12 13.07 3.78 3.22
N GLU A 13 14.14 4.23 2.59
CA GLU A 13 14.14 5.46 1.79
C GLU A 13 13.12 5.39 0.64
N GLY A 14 12.38 6.47 0.43
CA GLY A 14 11.30 6.55 -0.57
C GLY A 14 9.92 6.24 0.00
N LEU A 15 9.82 5.89 1.29
CA LEU A 15 8.57 5.66 1.99
C LEU A 15 8.32 6.73 3.04
N TYR A 16 7.11 7.31 3.05
CA TYR A 16 6.75 8.40 3.96
C TYR A 16 5.33 8.24 4.49
N ILE A 17 5.17 8.47 5.79
CA ILE A 17 3.85 8.61 6.42
C ILE A 17 3.48 10.08 6.42
N ILE A 18 2.27 10.40 5.96
CA ILE A 18 1.75 11.76 5.89
C ILE A 18 0.51 11.84 6.78
N GLU A 19 0.54 12.75 7.73
CA GLU A 19 -0.55 13.00 8.66
C GLU A 19 -1.10 14.41 8.38
N PRO A 20 -2.28 14.53 7.72
CA PRO A 20 -2.92 15.81 7.49
C PRO A 20 -3.46 16.41 8.78
N ALA A 21 -3.49 17.73 8.87
CA ALA A 21 -4.20 18.41 9.94
C ALA A 21 -5.70 18.19 9.79
N VAL A 22 -6.35 17.74 10.87
CA VAL A 22 -7.79 17.48 10.91
C VAL A 22 -8.46 18.52 11.79
N HIS A 23 -9.39 19.27 11.21
CA HIS A 23 -10.15 20.33 11.88
C HIS A 23 -11.57 19.84 12.12
N GLY A 24 -11.91 19.53 13.37
CA GLY A 24 -13.21 19.00 13.77
C GLY A 24 -14.05 19.97 14.57
N ASP A 25 -15.39 19.91 14.39
CA ASP A 25 -16.39 20.55 15.22
C ASP A 25 -17.66 19.69 15.33
N ARG A 26 -18.76 20.25 15.91
CA ARG A 26 -20.04 19.54 16.06
C ARG A 26 -20.70 19.07 14.77
N ARG A 27 -20.24 19.52 13.61
CA ARG A 27 -20.75 19.13 12.28
C ARG A 27 -19.97 17.98 11.66
N GLY A 28 -18.75 17.66 12.19
CA GLY A 28 -17.85 16.68 11.66
C GLY A 28 -16.42 17.23 11.56
N TYR A 29 -15.72 16.93 10.48
CA TYR A 29 -14.34 17.38 10.30
C TYR A 29 -14.09 17.85 8.86
N PHE A 30 -13.07 18.67 8.72
CA PHE A 30 -12.45 19.05 7.45
C PHE A 30 -10.95 18.74 7.51
N MET A 31 -10.37 18.29 6.41
CA MET A 31 -8.92 18.18 6.22
C MET A 31 -8.56 18.33 4.75
N GLU A 32 -7.43 18.91 4.46
CA GLU A 32 -6.82 18.82 3.14
C GLU A 32 -6.16 17.44 3.00
N THR A 33 -6.57 16.67 2.00
CA THR A 33 -6.00 15.33 1.77
C THR A 33 -4.76 15.37 0.88
N TYR A 34 -4.57 16.45 0.15
CA TYR A 34 -3.40 16.74 -0.65
C TYR A 34 -3.31 18.23 -0.92
N ASN A 35 -2.12 18.77 -0.74
CA ASN A 35 -1.77 20.14 -1.11
C ASN A 35 -0.34 20.10 -1.66
N GLN A 36 -0.17 20.41 -2.95
CA GLN A 36 1.13 20.31 -3.62
C GLN A 36 2.19 21.18 -2.94
N ARG A 37 1.84 22.40 -2.55
CA ARG A 37 2.77 23.35 -1.91
C ARG A 37 3.26 22.82 -0.56
N ASP A 38 2.36 22.27 0.26
CA ASP A 38 2.72 21.69 1.56
C ASP A 38 3.62 20.46 1.39
N MET A 39 3.39 19.65 0.35
CA MET A 39 4.27 18.52 0.01
C MET A 39 5.67 19.01 -0.42
N GLU A 40 5.73 19.99 -1.32
CA GLU A 40 6.99 20.59 -1.80
C GLU A 40 7.80 21.22 -0.65
N GLU A 41 7.15 21.90 0.28
CA GLU A 41 7.79 22.45 1.50
C GLU A 41 8.41 21.37 2.39
N GLN A 42 7.90 20.13 2.32
CA GLN A 42 8.45 18.97 3.01
C GLN A 42 9.46 18.17 2.14
N GLY A 43 9.81 18.68 0.96
CA GLY A 43 10.75 18.04 0.04
C GLY A 43 10.14 16.90 -0.79
N LEU A 44 8.83 16.79 -0.87
CA LEU A 44 8.10 15.79 -1.65
C LEU A 44 7.54 16.45 -2.92
N ASN A 45 8.25 16.28 -4.03
CA ASN A 45 7.97 16.97 -5.30
C ASN A 45 7.24 16.10 -6.34
N MET A 46 6.43 15.14 -5.89
CA MET A 46 5.67 14.28 -6.79
C MET A 46 4.52 15.05 -7.48
N VAL A 47 4.27 14.71 -8.74
CA VAL A 47 3.12 15.18 -9.50
C VAL A 47 2.17 14.01 -9.73
N PHE A 48 0.93 14.15 -9.31
CA PHE A 48 -0.08 13.11 -9.50
C PHE A 48 -0.94 13.39 -10.72
N VAL A 49 -1.15 12.35 -11.55
CA VAL A 49 -1.86 12.45 -12.83
C VAL A 49 -3.16 11.64 -12.87
N GLN A 50 -3.36 10.73 -11.90
CA GLN A 50 -4.55 9.87 -11.82
C GLN A 50 -4.94 9.64 -10.37
N ASP A 51 -6.24 9.59 -10.10
CA ASP A 51 -6.84 9.33 -8.78
C ASP A 51 -7.76 8.12 -8.87
N ASN A 52 -7.66 7.20 -7.92
CA ASN A 52 -8.39 5.94 -7.93
C ASN A 52 -9.09 5.70 -6.60
N GLN A 53 -10.22 5.00 -6.65
CA GLN A 53 -10.94 4.53 -5.47
C GLN A 53 -11.37 3.09 -5.66
N SER A 54 -11.29 2.31 -4.59
CA SER A 54 -11.82 0.95 -4.53
C SER A 54 -12.52 0.70 -3.20
N MET A 55 -13.48 -0.23 -3.22
CA MET A 55 -14.09 -0.79 -2.02
C MET A 55 -13.79 -2.29 -1.96
N SER A 56 -13.51 -2.79 -0.77
CA SER A 56 -13.22 -4.20 -0.54
C SER A 56 -13.77 -4.66 0.81
N VAL A 57 -14.15 -5.93 0.88
CA VAL A 57 -14.63 -6.56 2.10
C VAL A 57 -13.49 -7.19 2.90
N LYS A 58 -13.74 -7.55 4.16
CA LYS A 58 -12.77 -8.19 5.06
C LYS A 58 -12.13 -9.41 4.43
N GLY A 59 -10.84 -9.60 4.68
CA GLY A 59 -10.04 -10.70 4.15
C GLY A 59 -9.56 -10.50 2.71
N VAL A 60 -10.03 -9.48 1.98
CA VAL A 60 -9.48 -9.15 0.66
C VAL A 60 -8.03 -8.70 0.81
N LEU A 61 -7.13 -9.37 0.08
CA LEU A 61 -5.75 -8.97 -0.09
C LEU A 61 -5.53 -8.61 -1.56
N ARG A 62 -5.08 -7.39 -1.84
CA ARG A 62 -4.74 -6.92 -3.19
C ARG A 62 -3.25 -6.68 -3.26
N GLY A 63 -2.59 -7.28 -4.23
CA GLY A 63 -1.16 -7.05 -4.44
C GLY A 63 -0.32 -8.33 -4.49
N LEU A 64 0.98 -8.15 -4.42
CA LEU A 64 1.69 -6.85 -4.44
C LEU A 64 1.92 -6.43 -5.89
N HIS A 65 1.59 -5.20 -6.23
CA HIS A 65 1.57 -4.72 -7.62
C HIS A 65 2.57 -3.59 -7.87
N PHE A 66 3.07 -3.54 -9.10
CA PHE A 66 3.85 -2.43 -9.66
C PHE A 66 3.69 -2.37 -11.18
N GLN A 67 4.14 -1.30 -11.83
CA GLN A 67 4.33 -1.22 -13.28
C GLN A 67 5.83 -1.21 -13.58
N LYS A 68 6.25 -1.91 -14.65
CA LYS A 68 7.65 -2.21 -14.95
C LYS A 68 8.35 -1.06 -15.69
N GLN A 69 7.75 -0.62 -16.81
CA GLN A 69 8.31 0.41 -17.69
C GLN A 69 7.81 1.82 -17.33
N TYR A 70 6.62 1.89 -16.72
CA TYR A 70 5.95 3.11 -16.30
C TYR A 70 5.68 3.07 -14.79
N PRO A 71 6.73 3.03 -13.94
CA PRO A 71 6.57 2.87 -12.51
C PRO A 71 5.77 4.01 -11.89
N GLN A 72 4.90 3.69 -10.95
CA GLN A 72 4.02 4.65 -10.29
C GLN A 72 4.43 4.87 -8.84
N GLY A 73 4.70 6.11 -8.47
CA GLY A 73 4.61 6.54 -7.08
C GLY A 73 3.15 6.61 -6.64
N LYS A 74 2.85 6.27 -5.41
CA LYS A 74 1.48 6.17 -4.91
C LYS A 74 1.32 6.92 -3.59
N LEU A 75 0.29 7.76 -3.50
CA LEU A 75 -0.16 8.34 -2.24
C LEU A 75 -1.49 7.70 -1.86
N VAL A 76 -1.46 6.80 -0.89
CA VAL A 76 -2.60 5.96 -0.51
C VAL A 76 -3.22 6.37 0.82
N ARG A 77 -4.53 6.20 0.96
CA ARG A 77 -5.28 6.45 2.19
C ARG A 77 -6.55 5.63 2.26
N VAL A 78 -7.08 5.46 3.47
CA VAL A 78 -8.38 4.82 3.72
C VAL A 78 -9.40 5.88 4.13
N ILE A 79 -10.54 5.93 3.44
CA ILE A 79 -11.66 6.83 3.78
C ILE A 79 -12.54 6.20 4.86
N ARG A 80 -12.83 4.90 4.72
CA ARG A 80 -13.66 4.11 5.62
C ARG A 80 -13.04 2.75 5.88
N GLY A 81 -13.13 2.27 7.11
CA GLY A 81 -12.60 0.98 7.49
C GLY A 81 -11.11 1.04 7.78
N ARG A 82 -10.46 -0.12 7.72
CA ARG A 82 -9.09 -0.34 8.16
C ARG A 82 -8.39 -1.36 7.28
N VAL A 83 -7.17 -1.05 6.86
CA VAL A 83 -6.29 -1.97 6.12
C VAL A 83 -4.91 -2.02 6.75
N PHE A 84 -4.19 -3.11 6.53
CA PHE A 84 -2.74 -3.14 6.68
C PHE A 84 -2.12 -2.97 5.30
N ASP A 85 -1.39 -1.89 5.11
CA ASP A 85 -0.78 -1.49 3.84
C ASP A 85 0.71 -1.80 3.85
N VAL A 86 1.23 -2.34 2.75
CA VAL A 86 2.61 -2.84 2.66
C VAL A 86 3.28 -2.39 1.38
N ALA A 87 4.52 -1.92 1.51
CA ALA A 87 5.43 -1.66 0.40
C ALA A 87 6.71 -2.50 0.55
N VAL A 88 7.17 -3.13 -0.55
CA VAL A 88 8.39 -3.92 -0.63
C VAL A 88 9.36 -3.26 -1.60
N ASP A 89 10.59 -3.01 -1.17
CA ASP A 89 11.63 -2.42 -2.01
C ASP A 89 12.10 -3.40 -3.10
N LEU A 90 11.94 -3.04 -4.38
CA LEU A 90 12.40 -3.81 -5.53
C LEU A 90 13.49 -3.10 -6.33
N ARG A 91 14.08 -2.01 -5.81
CA ARG A 91 15.12 -1.25 -6.48
C ARG A 91 16.45 -2.00 -6.44
N ALA A 92 16.96 -2.38 -7.62
CA ALA A 92 18.26 -3.03 -7.73
C ALA A 92 19.38 -2.11 -7.19
N GLY A 93 20.24 -2.66 -6.35
CA GLY A 93 21.32 -1.89 -5.71
C GLY A 93 20.91 -1.09 -4.47
N SER A 94 19.63 -1.09 -4.08
CA SER A 94 19.20 -0.54 -2.80
C SER A 94 19.70 -1.41 -1.64
N GLU A 95 20.21 -0.78 -0.57
CA GLU A 95 20.59 -1.49 0.67
C GLU A 95 19.38 -2.17 1.34
N THR A 96 18.17 -1.74 1.01
CA THR A 96 16.92 -2.28 1.53
C THR A 96 16.16 -3.16 0.52
N TYR A 97 16.83 -3.60 -0.58
CA TYR A 97 16.21 -4.50 -1.56
C TYR A 97 15.62 -5.74 -0.88
N GLY A 98 14.34 -6.03 -1.18
CA GLY A 98 13.60 -7.14 -0.59
C GLY A 98 13.09 -6.88 0.85
N GLN A 99 13.45 -5.78 1.48
CA GLN A 99 12.86 -5.39 2.75
C GLN A 99 11.47 -4.75 2.52
N TRP A 100 10.64 -4.84 3.54
CA TRP A 100 9.29 -4.29 3.50
C TRP A 100 9.00 -3.38 4.69
N TYR A 101 8.10 -2.46 4.48
CA TYR A 101 7.49 -1.64 5.52
C TYR A 101 5.97 -1.73 5.42
N GLY A 102 5.30 -1.86 6.56
CA GLY A 102 3.85 -1.94 6.62
C GLY A 102 3.30 -1.13 7.78
N LEU A 103 2.10 -0.59 7.58
CA LEU A 103 1.39 0.17 8.61
C LEU A 103 -0.12 0.02 8.45
N GLU A 104 -0.84 0.28 9.54
CA GLU A 104 -2.28 0.38 9.49
C GLU A 104 -2.70 1.75 8.96
N LEU A 105 -3.58 1.75 7.94
CA LEU A 105 -4.29 2.91 7.46
C LEU A 105 -5.78 2.74 7.74
N SER A 106 -6.43 3.80 8.23
CA SER A 106 -7.86 3.74 8.53
C SER A 106 -8.55 5.09 8.36
N GLY A 107 -9.88 5.05 8.19
CA GLY A 107 -10.72 6.25 8.22
C GLY A 107 -10.66 6.98 9.56
N GLU A 108 -10.18 6.34 10.63
CA GLU A 108 -10.03 6.93 11.96
C GLU A 108 -8.68 7.63 12.12
N ASN A 109 -7.56 6.94 11.81
CA ASN A 109 -6.22 7.49 12.00
C ASN A 109 -5.85 8.53 10.93
N LYS A 110 -6.56 8.55 9.79
CA LYS A 110 -6.42 9.49 8.66
C LYS A 110 -5.01 9.60 8.09
N LYS A 111 -4.14 8.64 8.43
CA LYS A 111 -2.80 8.57 7.87
C LYS A 111 -2.86 8.28 6.39
N GLN A 112 -1.88 8.80 5.68
CA GLN A 112 -1.60 8.48 4.31
C GLN A 112 -0.20 7.89 4.20
N PHE A 113 0.02 7.05 3.22
CA PHE A 113 1.31 6.45 2.95
C PHE A 113 1.76 6.82 1.54
N TYR A 114 2.89 7.50 1.43
CA TYR A 114 3.53 7.73 0.14
C TYR A 114 4.58 6.67 -0.10
N ILE A 115 4.47 6.04 -1.24
CA ILE A 115 5.34 4.97 -1.74
C ILE A 115 5.90 5.45 -3.07
N SER A 116 7.21 5.69 -3.15
CA SER A 116 7.83 6.11 -4.41
C SER A 116 7.87 4.99 -5.45
N GLU A 117 8.33 5.32 -6.64
CA GLU A 117 8.57 4.33 -7.70
C GLU A 117 9.61 3.29 -7.24
N GLY A 118 9.53 2.08 -7.79
CA GLY A 118 10.47 0.99 -7.49
C GLY A 118 10.04 0.08 -6.34
N PHE A 119 8.80 0.24 -5.85
CA PHE A 119 8.23 -0.62 -4.82
C PHE A 119 7.08 -1.48 -5.35
N ALA A 120 6.97 -2.71 -4.84
CA ALA A 120 5.73 -3.47 -4.93
C ALA A 120 4.81 -3.06 -3.78
N HIS A 121 3.52 -2.87 -4.07
CA HIS A 121 2.54 -2.35 -3.12
C HIS A 121 1.31 -3.25 -3.03
N GLY A 122 0.78 -3.43 -1.84
CA GLY A 122 -0.46 -4.15 -1.60
C GLY A 122 -1.04 -3.89 -0.21
N PHE A 123 -2.24 -4.37 0.02
CA PHE A 123 -2.91 -4.21 1.31
C PHE A 123 -3.85 -5.36 1.63
N LEU A 124 -4.08 -5.57 2.93
CA LEU A 124 -5.04 -6.52 3.50
C LEU A 124 -6.14 -5.77 4.23
N VAL A 125 -7.40 -6.07 3.93
CA VAL A 125 -8.57 -5.48 4.60
C VAL A 125 -8.85 -6.18 5.92
N LEU A 126 -8.84 -5.40 7.01
CA LEU A 126 -9.01 -5.87 8.40
C LEU A 126 -10.40 -5.56 8.99
N SER A 127 -11.14 -4.61 8.43
CA SER A 127 -12.52 -4.28 8.81
C SER A 127 -13.52 -4.93 7.87
N ASP A 128 -14.81 -4.95 8.24
CA ASP A 128 -15.88 -5.55 7.42
C ASP A 128 -15.90 -4.99 6.00
N VAL A 129 -15.63 -3.69 5.86
CA VAL A 129 -15.50 -2.98 4.58
C VAL A 129 -14.37 -1.95 4.71
N ALA A 130 -13.59 -1.78 3.65
CA ALA A 130 -12.66 -0.66 3.51
C ALA A 130 -12.86 0.06 2.18
N GLU A 131 -12.88 1.40 2.23
CA GLU A 131 -12.81 2.27 1.05
C GLU A 131 -11.42 2.87 0.96
N PHE A 132 -10.72 2.55 -0.10
CA PHE A 132 -9.30 2.83 -0.33
C PHE A 132 -9.15 3.76 -1.52
N CYS A 133 -8.47 4.90 -1.31
CA CYS A 133 -8.18 5.88 -2.34
C CYS A 133 -6.67 6.03 -2.52
N TYR A 134 -6.25 6.28 -3.77
CA TYR A 134 -4.85 6.56 -4.02
C TYR A 134 -4.64 7.40 -5.28
N LYS A 135 -3.67 8.31 -5.18
CA LYS A 135 -3.14 9.10 -6.31
C LYS A 135 -1.89 8.42 -6.83
N VAL A 136 -1.65 8.52 -8.13
CA VAL A 136 -0.46 7.93 -8.79
C VAL A 136 0.27 8.94 -9.68
N THR A 137 1.60 8.78 -9.77
CA THR A 137 2.49 9.70 -10.50
C THR A 137 2.56 9.42 -12.01
N ASP A 138 2.08 8.26 -12.46
CA ASP A 138 1.94 7.91 -13.86
C ASP A 138 0.60 7.21 -14.12
N PHE A 139 0.15 7.20 -15.38
CA PHE A 139 -1.09 6.55 -15.76
C PHE A 139 -1.03 5.03 -15.62
N TYR A 140 -2.20 4.40 -15.51
CA TYR A 140 -2.30 2.95 -15.59
C TYR A 140 -2.04 2.48 -17.03
N HIS A 141 -1.06 1.59 -17.20
CA HIS A 141 -0.69 0.99 -18.47
C HIS A 141 -1.07 -0.50 -18.49
N PRO A 142 -2.18 -0.88 -19.16
CA PRO A 142 -2.56 -2.27 -19.30
C PRO A 142 -1.44 -3.06 -19.99
N GLY A 143 -1.05 -4.20 -19.39
CA GLY A 143 0.03 -5.04 -19.90
C GLY A 143 1.42 -4.73 -19.34
N ASP A 144 1.62 -3.60 -18.65
CA ASP A 144 2.88 -3.26 -17.97
C ASP A 144 2.92 -3.73 -16.52
N GLU A 145 1.85 -4.31 -16.02
CA GLU A 145 1.79 -4.78 -14.64
C GLU A 145 2.84 -5.86 -14.35
N GLY A 146 3.44 -5.74 -13.18
CA GLY A 146 4.19 -6.77 -12.51
C GLY A 146 3.63 -7.02 -11.12
N GLY A 147 4.08 -8.08 -10.50
CA GLY A 147 3.67 -8.39 -9.14
C GLY A 147 4.67 -9.26 -8.40
N LEU A 148 4.49 -9.29 -7.10
CA LEU A 148 5.29 -10.04 -6.15
C LEU A 148 4.36 -10.88 -5.28
N ALA A 149 4.71 -12.14 -5.06
CA ALA A 149 3.92 -13.04 -4.23
C ALA A 149 3.77 -12.47 -2.80
N TRP A 150 2.55 -12.30 -2.37
CA TRP A 150 2.19 -11.74 -1.05
C TRP A 150 2.73 -12.55 0.13
N ASN A 151 2.95 -13.85 -0.08
CA ASN A 151 3.39 -14.84 0.90
C ASN A 151 4.81 -15.36 0.64
N ASP A 152 5.63 -14.60 -0.11
CA ASP A 152 7.01 -14.98 -0.37
C ASP A 152 7.79 -15.21 0.93
N PRO A 153 8.39 -16.39 1.15
CA PRO A 153 9.06 -16.73 2.39
C PRO A 153 10.40 -15.97 2.60
N GLN A 154 10.98 -15.42 1.54
CA GLN A 154 12.21 -14.63 1.67
C GLN A 154 11.91 -13.22 2.18
N ILE A 155 10.80 -12.63 1.72
CA ILE A 155 10.33 -11.32 2.17
C ILE A 155 9.70 -11.43 3.55
N ASN A 156 8.95 -12.52 3.78
CA ASN A 156 8.33 -12.86 5.05
C ASN A 156 7.52 -11.70 5.65
N ILE A 157 6.60 -11.15 4.84
CA ILE A 157 5.68 -10.11 5.33
C ILE A 157 4.84 -10.68 6.48
N ARG A 158 4.85 -9.97 7.59
CA ARG A 158 4.03 -10.33 8.76
C ARG A 158 2.66 -9.66 8.64
N TRP A 159 1.79 -10.27 7.86
CA TRP A 159 0.41 -9.82 7.75
C TRP A 159 -0.30 -9.98 9.09
N PRO A 160 -0.85 -8.91 9.67
CA PRO A 160 -1.56 -9.01 10.95
C PRO A 160 -2.81 -9.88 10.81
N GLU A 161 -3.16 -10.58 11.87
CA GLU A 161 -4.33 -11.46 11.94
C GLU A 161 -4.33 -12.65 10.97
N VAL A 162 -3.34 -12.77 10.06
CA VAL A 162 -3.25 -13.91 9.14
C VAL A 162 -2.68 -15.12 9.85
N VAL A 163 -3.42 -16.24 9.80
CA VAL A 163 -3.04 -17.54 10.35
C VAL A 163 -3.05 -18.59 9.23
N GLY A 164 -2.28 -19.67 9.40
CA GLY A 164 -2.14 -20.73 8.43
C GLY A 164 -0.71 -20.94 8.00
N SER A 165 -0.52 -21.84 7.08
CA SER A 165 0.81 -22.20 6.57
C SER A 165 0.82 -22.30 5.05
N TYR A 166 1.95 -21.93 4.44
CA TYR A 166 2.20 -22.16 3.03
C TYR A 166 2.19 -23.66 2.73
N GLN A 167 1.31 -24.10 1.85
CA GLN A 167 1.20 -25.48 1.41
C GLN A 167 1.67 -25.70 -0.05
N GLY A 168 2.66 -24.94 -0.49
CA GLY A 168 3.38 -25.23 -1.74
C GLY A 168 2.68 -24.77 -3.03
N SER A 169 1.56 -24.08 -2.98
CA SER A 169 0.93 -23.44 -4.13
C SER A 169 0.69 -21.96 -3.88
N ALA A 170 0.77 -21.16 -4.93
CA ALA A 170 0.57 -19.71 -4.85
C ALA A 170 -0.88 -19.28 -4.46
N GLY A 171 -1.76 -20.24 -4.18
CA GLY A 171 -3.12 -19.99 -3.76
C GLY A 171 -3.25 -19.57 -2.28
N THR A 172 -4.47 -19.23 -1.88
CA THR A 172 -4.82 -18.90 -0.50
C THR A 172 -5.02 -20.13 0.39
N GLY A 173 -4.81 -21.32 -0.14
CA GLY A 173 -5.06 -22.58 0.54
C GLY A 173 -4.36 -22.66 1.91
N GLY A 174 -5.15 -22.76 2.96
CA GLY A 174 -4.66 -22.84 4.34
C GLY A 174 -4.45 -21.50 5.07
N TYR A 175 -4.72 -20.36 4.44
CA TYR A 175 -4.64 -19.06 5.08
C TYR A 175 -6.02 -18.42 5.31
N ALA A 176 -6.20 -17.89 6.51
CA ALA A 176 -7.39 -17.14 6.91
C ALA A 176 -6.98 -16.06 7.91
N LEU A 177 -7.88 -15.12 8.21
CA LEU A 177 -7.74 -14.26 9.37
C LEU A 177 -8.00 -15.06 10.67
N ALA A 178 -7.53 -14.55 11.80
CA ALA A 178 -7.66 -15.21 13.09
C ALA A 178 -9.11 -15.49 13.51
N ASP A 179 -10.07 -14.73 12.99
CA ASP A 179 -11.50 -14.96 13.19
C ASP A 179 -12.14 -15.99 12.24
N GLY A 180 -11.32 -16.62 11.39
CA GLY A 180 -11.76 -17.61 10.42
C GLY A 180 -12.21 -17.04 9.06
N THR A 181 -12.18 -15.72 8.87
CA THR A 181 -12.47 -15.11 7.56
C THR A 181 -11.42 -15.55 6.53
N PRO A 182 -11.78 -16.23 5.43
CA PRO A 182 -10.81 -16.67 4.44
C PRO A 182 -10.16 -15.49 3.74
N LEU A 183 -8.87 -15.62 3.37
CA LEU A 183 -8.25 -14.66 2.49
C LEU A 183 -8.89 -14.72 1.09
N ASN A 184 -9.09 -13.55 0.50
CA ASN A 184 -9.69 -13.40 -0.82
C ASN A 184 -8.76 -12.60 -1.73
N LEU A 185 -8.11 -13.29 -2.67
CA LEU A 185 -7.24 -12.72 -3.69
C LEU A 185 -7.84 -12.93 -5.09
N SER A 186 -7.53 -12.02 -5.99
CA SER A 186 -7.83 -12.23 -7.42
C SER A 186 -7.01 -13.41 -7.96
N GLU A 187 -7.48 -14.03 -9.05
CA GLU A 187 -6.72 -15.09 -9.72
C GLU A 187 -5.30 -14.63 -10.13
N LYS A 188 -5.17 -13.37 -10.50
CA LYS A 188 -3.90 -12.74 -10.85
C LYS A 188 -2.95 -12.69 -9.65
N ASP A 189 -3.45 -12.24 -8.52
CA ASP A 189 -2.64 -12.05 -7.29
C ASP A 189 -2.16 -13.37 -6.68
N GLN A 190 -2.84 -14.47 -7.01
CA GLN A 190 -2.44 -15.81 -6.61
C GLN A 190 -1.30 -16.40 -7.46
N LYS A 191 -0.94 -15.76 -8.60
CA LYS A 191 0.01 -16.28 -9.58
C LYS A 191 1.34 -15.53 -9.62
N TRP A 192 1.49 -14.47 -8.83
CA TRP A 192 2.73 -13.70 -8.81
C TRP A 192 3.91 -14.53 -8.33
N LEU A 193 5.06 -14.28 -8.93
CA LEU A 193 6.31 -14.95 -8.59
C LEU A 193 6.95 -14.35 -7.34
N GLY A 194 7.85 -15.09 -6.72
CA GLY A 194 8.62 -14.63 -5.56
C GLY A 194 9.71 -13.63 -5.91
N LEU A 195 10.42 -13.14 -4.89
CA LEU A 195 11.44 -12.09 -4.98
C LEU A 195 12.56 -12.42 -5.98
N ARG A 196 12.90 -13.70 -6.14
CA ARG A 196 13.99 -14.13 -7.04
C ARG A 196 13.65 -13.96 -8.51
N GLU A 197 12.40 -14.21 -8.86
CA GLU A 197 11.91 -14.25 -10.24
C GLU A 197 11.17 -12.98 -10.66
N THR A 198 10.80 -12.12 -9.70
CA THR A 198 10.08 -10.89 -10.00
C THR A 198 11.00 -9.85 -10.65
N PHE A 199 10.39 -8.86 -11.28
CA PHE A 199 11.08 -7.73 -11.88
C PHE A 199 11.80 -6.89 -10.82
N LYS A 200 12.95 -6.32 -11.19
CA LYS A 200 13.75 -5.39 -10.38
C LYS A 200 13.88 -4.07 -11.09
N PHE A 201 13.71 -2.99 -10.33
CA PHE A 201 13.91 -1.64 -10.84
C PHE A 201 15.38 -1.22 -10.81
#